data_09d7964faae1fe5fba91515bfc3ab637
#
_entry.id   09d7964faae1fe5fba91515bfc3ab637
#
_cell.length_a   1.000
_cell.length_b   1.000
_cell.length_c   1.000
_cell.angle_alpha   90.00
_cell.angle_beta   90.00
_cell.angle_gamma   90.00
#
_symmetry.space_group_name_H-M   'P 1'
#
loop_
_entity.id
_entity.type
_entity.pdbx_description
1 polymer ?
#
loop_
_entity_poly.entity_id
_entity_poly.type
_entity_poly.pdbx_seq_one_letter_code
_entity_poly.pdbx_strand_id
1 'polypeptide(L)'
;MKTVMTIVGTRPEIIKLSRVLAELEKYTNHILVHSGQNYDYELNEVFFQEMGIKKPDYFLNAAADNAAETIANVISKSDKLLAEVKPDAVLLYGDTNSCLSVISAKRRKIPIFHMEAGNRCFDQRVPEEINRKIVDQLSDINMTLTEHARDYLVSEGLRPETVIKTG
;
A
#
# COMPACT_ATOMS: atom_id res chain seq x y z
N MET A 1 -2.35 4.55 21.80
CA MET A 1 -2.91 4.72 20.45
C MET A 1 -2.14 3.77 19.53
N LYS A 2 -2.83 3.08 18.61
CA LYS A 2 -2.17 2.14 17.67
C LYS A 2 -1.39 2.92 16.61
N THR A 3 -0.24 2.39 16.20
CA THR A 3 0.58 2.95 15.12
C THR A 3 0.23 2.26 13.80
N VAL A 4 -0.23 3.02 12.82
CA VAL A 4 -0.56 2.53 11.47
C VAL A 4 0.38 3.18 10.46
N MET A 5 1.05 2.37 9.65
CA MET A 5 1.91 2.84 8.58
C MET A 5 1.21 2.65 7.24
N THR A 6 1.09 3.73 6.45
CA THR A 6 0.61 3.67 5.07
C THR A 6 1.78 3.89 4.12
N ILE A 7 1.96 3.01 3.14
CA ILE A 7 3.02 3.11 2.13
C ILE A 7 2.39 3.39 0.78
N VAL A 8 2.77 4.51 0.16
CA VAL A 8 2.28 4.97 -1.14
C VAL A 8 3.44 5.32 -2.06
N GLY A 9 3.19 5.38 -3.36
CA GLY A 9 4.25 5.69 -4.33
C GLY A 9 3.78 6.55 -5.51
N THR A 10 2.47 6.66 -5.71
CA THR A 10 1.92 7.38 -6.86
C THR A 10 0.82 8.34 -6.44
N ARG A 11 0.62 9.37 -7.28
CA ARG A 11 -0.45 10.35 -7.08
C ARG A 11 -1.86 9.73 -7.02
N PRO A 12 -2.22 8.79 -7.91
CA PRO A 12 -3.54 8.14 -7.82
C PRO A 12 -3.81 7.44 -6.50
N GLU A 13 -2.82 6.76 -5.91
CA GLU A 13 -2.96 6.13 -4.59
C GLU A 13 -3.28 7.19 -3.52
N ILE A 14 -2.54 8.28 -3.53
CA ILE A 14 -2.69 9.37 -2.55
C ILE A 14 -4.06 10.03 -2.67
N ILE A 15 -4.52 10.31 -3.90
CA ILE A 15 -5.84 10.90 -4.14
C ILE A 15 -6.94 9.99 -3.57
N LYS A 16 -6.91 8.73 -3.93
CA LYS A 16 -7.92 7.76 -3.52
C LYS A 16 -7.92 7.53 -2.01
N LEU A 17 -6.74 7.56 -1.38
CA LEU A 17 -6.60 7.41 0.07
C LEU A 17 -6.84 8.69 0.86
N SER A 18 -6.96 9.86 0.27
CA SER A 18 -6.96 11.15 0.97
C SER A 18 -7.90 11.20 2.19
N ARG A 19 -9.11 10.70 2.04
CA ARG A 19 -10.10 10.67 3.14
C ARG A 19 -9.76 9.64 4.22
N VAL A 20 -9.23 8.49 3.81
CA VAL A 20 -8.77 7.44 4.75
C VAL A 20 -7.58 7.93 5.54
N LEU A 21 -6.61 8.59 4.90
CA LEU A 21 -5.44 9.18 5.57
C LEU A 21 -5.89 10.22 6.61
N ALA A 22 -6.85 11.08 6.25
CA ALA A 22 -7.40 12.08 7.18
C ALA A 22 -8.06 11.43 8.42
N GLU A 23 -8.73 10.30 8.26
CA GLU A 23 -9.30 9.57 9.40
C GLU A 23 -8.24 8.86 10.24
N LEU A 24 -7.24 8.26 9.59
CA LEU A 24 -6.12 7.64 10.31
C LEU A 24 -5.36 8.65 11.19
N GLU A 25 -5.18 9.89 10.71
CA GLU A 25 -4.56 10.97 11.49
C GLU A 25 -5.31 11.29 12.79
N LYS A 26 -6.66 11.17 12.78
CA LYS A 26 -7.47 11.47 13.96
C LYS A 26 -7.44 10.36 15.01
N TYR A 27 -7.37 9.09 14.58
CA TYR A 27 -7.63 7.95 15.45
C TYR A 27 -6.41 7.06 15.70
N THR A 28 -5.30 7.31 15.02
CA THR A 28 -4.08 6.51 15.15
C THR A 28 -2.83 7.37 15.23
N ASN A 29 -1.74 6.80 15.67
CA ASN A 29 -0.41 7.35 15.39
C ASN A 29 -0.07 6.98 13.95
N HIS A 30 -0.48 7.84 13.01
CA HIS A 30 -0.36 7.55 11.58
C HIS A 30 0.99 7.97 11.03
N ILE A 31 1.65 7.04 10.36
CA ILE A 31 2.93 7.24 9.67
C ILE A 31 2.70 7.08 8.17
N LEU A 32 2.93 8.14 7.41
CA LEU A 32 2.83 8.15 5.96
C LEU A 32 4.23 8.00 5.34
N VAL A 33 4.40 6.97 4.51
CA VAL A 33 5.65 6.65 3.82
C VAL A 33 5.46 6.78 2.32
N HIS A 34 6.34 7.52 1.66
CA HIS A 34 6.40 7.62 0.21
C HIS A 34 7.56 6.78 -0.33
N SER A 35 7.31 5.95 -1.34
CA SER A 35 8.36 5.10 -1.92
C SER A 35 9.38 5.86 -2.78
N GLY A 36 9.02 7.05 -3.26
CA GLY A 36 9.88 7.94 -4.04
C GLY A 36 10.79 8.81 -3.20
N GLN A 37 11.23 9.93 -3.78
CA GLN A 37 12.13 10.90 -3.16
C GLN A 37 11.37 12.11 -2.61
N ASN A 38 11.99 12.81 -1.65
CA ASN A 38 11.46 14.09 -1.15
C ASN A 38 11.26 15.12 -2.27
N TYR A 39 12.11 15.10 -3.29
CA TYR A 39 11.97 15.95 -4.47
C TYR A 39 10.63 15.74 -5.19
N ASP A 40 10.14 14.51 -5.28
CA ASP A 40 8.84 14.20 -5.88
C ASP A 40 7.70 14.86 -5.08
N TYR A 41 7.83 14.92 -3.76
CA TYR A 41 6.91 15.64 -2.90
C TYR A 41 6.97 17.15 -3.14
N GLU A 42 8.16 17.75 -3.19
CA GLU A 42 8.32 19.19 -3.40
C GLU A 42 7.68 19.67 -4.70
N LEU A 43 7.80 18.88 -5.77
CA LEU A 43 7.12 19.15 -7.04
C LEU A 43 5.60 19.09 -6.96
N ASN A 44 5.05 18.43 -5.96
CA ASN A 44 3.63 18.18 -5.80
C ASN A 44 3.07 18.74 -4.48
N GLU A 45 3.83 19.56 -3.77
CA GLU A 45 3.47 20.03 -2.42
C GLU A 45 2.11 20.73 -2.39
N VAL A 46 1.82 21.57 -3.36
CA VAL A 46 0.53 22.26 -3.48
C VAL A 46 -0.62 21.27 -3.54
N PHE A 47 -0.44 20.16 -4.27
CA PHE A 47 -1.42 19.10 -4.39
C PHE A 47 -1.71 18.42 -3.03
N PHE A 48 -0.67 18.11 -2.26
CA PHE A 48 -0.84 17.52 -0.92
C PHE A 48 -1.58 18.49 0.02
N GLN A 49 -1.24 19.78 -0.04
CA GLN A 49 -1.91 20.81 0.75
C GLN A 49 -3.39 20.97 0.37
N GLU A 50 -3.71 21.04 -0.92
CA GLU A 50 -5.09 21.13 -1.40
C GLU A 50 -5.95 19.93 -1.01
N MET A 51 -5.36 18.74 -0.96
CA MET A 51 -6.02 17.51 -0.53
C MET A 51 -6.09 17.37 1.00
N GLY A 52 -5.47 18.28 1.75
CA GLY A 52 -5.40 18.19 3.21
C GLY A 52 -4.60 17.00 3.71
N ILE A 53 -3.60 16.56 2.94
CA ILE A 53 -2.74 15.42 3.29
C ILE A 53 -1.42 15.97 3.84
N LYS A 54 -0.97 15.41 4.97
CA LYS A 54 0.32 15.78 5.55
C LYS A 54 1.48 15.40 4.64
N LYS A 55 2.61 16.07 4.81
CA LYS A 55 3.87 15.63 4.22
C LYS A 55 4.19 14.21 4.68
N PRO A 56 4.67 13.31 3.79
CA PRO A 56 5.17 12.01 4.21
C PRO A 56 6.23 12.11 5.31
N ASP A 57 6.12 11.26 6.31
CA ASP A 57 7.09 11.19 7.41
C ASP A 57 8.42 10.60 6.95
N TYR A 58 8.38 9.70 5.95
CA TYR A 58 9.55 9.02 5.39
C TYR A 58 9.48 8.91 3.87
N PHE A 59 10.67 8.95 3.24
CA PHE A 59 10.87 8.71 1.81
C PHE A 59 11.84 7.53 1.65
N LEU A 60 11.42 6.49 0.92
CA LEU A 60 12.25 5.29 0.73
C LEU A 60 13.33 5.48 -0.33
N ASN A 61 13.18 6.45 -1.24
CA ASN A 61 14.09 6.63 -2.38
C ASN A 61 14.33 5.30 -3.13
N ALA A 62 13.25 4.61 -3.48
CA ALA A 62 13.31 3.28 -4.03
C ALA A 62 13.49 3.23 -5.54
N ALA A 63 13.22 4.34 -6.25
CA ALA A 63 13.36 4.41 -7.70
C ALA A 63 14.78 4.04 -8.15
N ALA A 64 14.88 3.23 -9.19
CA ALA A 64 16.12 2.77 -9.81
C ALA A 64 15.95 2.72 -11.34
N ASP A 65 17.00 2.32 -12.06
CA ASP A 65 17.04 2.35 -13.52
C ASP A 65 16.07 1.34 -14.16
N ASN A 66 15.70 0.30 -13.43
CA ASN A 66 14.77 -0.72 -13.91
C ASN A 66 13.78 -1.16 -12.82
N ALA A 67 12.74 -1.85 -13.27
CA ALA A 67 11.66 -2.29 -12.36
C ALA A 67 12.15 -3.29 -11.30
N ALA A 68 13.04 -4.21 -11.65
CA ALA A 68 13.53 -5.22 -10.72
C ALA A 68 14.32 -4.58 -9.57
N GLU A 69 15.19 -3.63 -9.86
CA GLU A 69 15.94 -2.88 -8.85
C GLU A 69 15.03 -1.99 -8.00
N THR A 70 14.05 -1.34 -8.62
CA THR A 70 13.04 -0.57 -7.89
C THR A 70 12.28 -1.45 -6.90
N ILE A 71 11.83 -2.63 -7.33
CA ILE A 71 11.14 -3.60 -6.47
C ILE A 71 12.06 -4.06 -5.33
N ALA A 72 13.30 -4.41 -5.65
CA ALA A 72 14.29 -4.82 -4.65
C ALA A 72 14.51 -3.72 -3.60
N ASN A 73 14.60 -2.47 -4.02
CA ASN A 73 14.73 -1.31 -3.15
C ASN A 73 13.47 -1.11 -2.28
N VAL A 74 12.27 -1.24 -2.85
CA VAL A 74 11.01 -1.17 -2.08
C VAL A 74 11.02 -2.20 -0.96
N ILE A 75 11.32 -3.45 -1.27
CA ILE A 75 11.36 -4.54 -0.28
C ILE A 75 12.42 -4.28 0.79
N SER A 76 13.66 -4.00 0.37
CA SER A 76 14.79 -3.83 1.29
C SER A 76 14.63 -2.60 2.20
N LYS A 77 14.23 -1.47 1.62
CA LYS A 77 14.13 -0.21 2.38
C LYS A 77 12.89 -0.18 3.27
N SER A 78 11.76 -0.72 2.81
CA SER A 78 10.58 -0.87 3.67
C SER A 78 10.86 -1.84 4.82
N ASP A 79 11.62 -2.92 4.61
CA ASP A 79 11.98 -3.85 5.66
C ASP A 79 12.77 -3.17 6.79
N LYS A 80 13.75 -2.33 6.43
CA LYS A 80 14.54 -1.57 7.42
C LYS A 80 13.64 -0.61 8.21
N LEU A 81 12.77 0.13 7.53
CA LEU A 81 11.87 1.07 8.17
C LEU A 81 10.86 0.36 9.09
N LEU A 82 10.31 -0.76 8.66
CA LEU A 82 9.40 -1.57 9.48
C LEU A 82 10.09 -2.14 10.72
N ALA A 83 11.38 -2.47 10.64
CA ALA A 83 12.19 -2.91 11.80
C ALA A 83 12.39 -1.79 12.82
N GLU A 84 12.57 -0.57 12.35
CA GLU A 84 12.79 0.62 13.19
C GLU A 84 11.48 1.07 13.84
N VAL A 85 10.44 1.29 13.05
CA VAL A 85 9.16 1.85 13.49
C VAL A 85 8.30 0.85 14.25
N LYS A 86 8.29 -0.42 13.83
CA LYS A 86 7.48 -1.52 14.41
C LYS A 86 6.00 -1.15 14.50
N PRO A 87 5.33 -0.78 13.40
CA PRO A 87 3.93 -0.40 13.45
C PRO A 87 3.04 -1.58 13.85
N ASP A 88 1.87 -1.28 14.42
CA ASP A 88 0.85 -2.28 14.75
C ASP A 88 0.13 -2.82 13.50
N ALA A 89 0.11 -2.04 12.41
CA ALA A 89 -0.49 -2.45 11.14
C ALA A 89 0.10 -1.66 9.97
N VAL A 90 0.00 -2.24 8.78
CA VAL A 90 0.35 -1.60 7.50
C VAL A 90 -0.89 -1.52 6.63
N LEU A 91 -1.12 -0.35 6.03
CA LEU A 91 -2.14 -0.13 5.01
C LEU A 91 -1.48 0.04 3.64
N LEU A 92 -1.96 -0.72 2.66
CA LEU A 92 -1.56 -0.63 1.26
C LEU A 92 -2.79 -0.36 0.38
N TYR A 93 -2.57 0.29 -0.75
CA TYR A 93 -3.63 0.59 -1.72
C TYR A 93 -3.20 0.20 -3.13
N GLY A 94 -4.03 -0.58 -3.83
CA GLY A 94 -3.83 -0.90 -5.23
C GLY A 94 -2.72 -1.90 -5.49
N ASP A 95 -1.92 -1.63 -6.51
CA ASP A 95 -1.07 -2.63 -7.15
C ASP A 95 0.26 -2.10 -7.74
N THR A 96 0.68 -0.93 -7.32
CA THR A 96 1.97 -0.38 -7.73
C THR A 96 3.14 -1.16 -7.11
N ASN A 97 4.35 -0.93 -7.60
CA ASN A 97 5.55 -1.56 -7.03
C ASN A 97 5.72 -1.24 -5.54
N SER A 98 5.22 -0.10 -5.06
CA SER A 98 5.25 0.27 -3.64
C SER A 98 4.52 -0.74 -2.75
N CYS A 99 3.47 -1.38 -3.29
CA CYS A 99 2.69 -2.40 -2.59
C CYS A 99 3.48 -3.69 -2.35
N LEU A 100 4.60 -3.91 -3.04
CA LEU A 100 5.46 -5.08 -2.81
C LEU A 100 6.21 -5.00 -1.47
N SER A 101 6.14 -3.89 -0.76
CA SER A 101 6.45 -3.82 0.68
C SER A 101 5.63 -4.79 1.53
N VAL A 102 4.52 -5.32 0.99
CA VAL A 102 3.73 -6.40 1.60
C VAL A 102 4.60 -7.60 1.98
N ILE A 103 5.62 -7.92 1.19
CA ILE A 103 6.55 -9.03 1.44
C ILE A 103 7.30 -8.79 2.76
N SER A 104 7.85 -7.60 2.94
CA SER A 104 8.57 -7.21 4.15
C SER A 104 7.65 -7.21 5.39
N ALA A 105 6.47 -6.61 5.27
CA ALA A 105 5.49 -6.56 6.35
C ALA A 105 5.03 -7.98 6.77
N LYS A 106 4.76 -8.84 5.79
CA LYS A 106 4.33 -10.22 6.05
C LYS A 106 5.41 -11.03 6.76
N ARG A 107 6.66 -10.92 6.31
CA ARG A 107 7.78 -11.62 6.97
C ARG A 107 8.01 -11.14 8.39
N ARG A 108 7.70 -9.89 8.70
CA ARG A 108 7.77 -9.30 10.05
C ARG A 108 6.53 -9.56 10.89
N LYS A 109 5.54 -10.29 10.35
CA LYS A 109 4.29 -10.64 11.05
C LYS A 109 3.49 -9.39 11.47
N ILE A 110 3.61 -8.31 10.71
CA ILE A 110 2.82 -7.10 10.91
C ILE A 110 1.50 -7.29 10.15
N PRO A 111 0.34 -7.08 10.79
CA PRO A 111 -0.96 -7.14 10.13
C PRO A 111 -1.05 -6.20 8.93
N ILE A 112 -1.54 -6.70 7.80
CA ILE A 112 -1.60 -5.99 6.52
C ILE A 112 -3.06 -5.84 6.09
N PHE A 113 -3.46 -4.59 5.84
CA PHE A 113 -4.74 -4.21 5.29
C PHE A 113 -4.51 -3.71 3.87
N HIS A 114 -5.23 -4.27 2.91
CA HIS A 114 -5.10 -3.91 1.50
C HIS A 114 -6.42 -3.40 0.95
N MET A 115 -6.44 -2.16 0.47
CA MET A 115 -7.58 -1.52 -0.20
C MET A 115 -7.44 -1.63 -1.72
N GLU A 116 -8.56 -1.57 -2.43
CA GLU A 116 -8.67 -1.84 -3.87
C GLU A 116 -8.18 -3.26 -4.21
N ALA A 117 -8.50 -4.21 -3.35
CA ALA A 117 -8.11 -5.60 -3.50
C ALA A 117 -9.00 -6.35 -4.51
N GLY A 118 -8.46 -7.41 -5.09
CA GLY A 118 -9.21 -8.37 -5.89
C GLY A 118 -9.47 -7.96 -7.34
N ASN A 119 -8.94 -6.85 -7.81
CA ASN A 119 -9.02 -6.48 -9.22
C ASN A 119 -8.24 -7.50 -10.06
N ARG A 120 -8.81 -7.88 -11.21
CA ARG A 120 -8.17 -8.80 -12.17
C ARG A 120 -8.42 -8.34 -13.61
N CYS A 121 -7.39 -8.40 -14.43
CA CYS A 121 -7.51 -8.26 -15.88
C CYS A 121 -7.24 -9.59 -16.60
N PHE A 122 -6.77 -10.61 -15.88
CA PHE A 122 -6.43 -11.95 -16.38
C PHE A 122 -5.33 -11.95 -17.46
N ASP A 123 -4.50 -10.92 -17.49
CA ASP A 123 -3.37 -10.78 -18.40
C ASP A 123 -2.09 -10.46 -17.64
N GLN A 124 -1.24 -11.45 -17.46
CA GLN A 124 0.01 -11.30 -16.73
C GLN A 124 1.12 -10.57 -17.51
N ARG A 125 0.86 -10.12 -18.73
CA ARG A 125 1.74 -9.18 -19.44
C ARG A 125 1.66 -7.79 -18.81
N VAL A 126 0.59 -7.50 -18.07
CA VAL A 126 0.41 -6.27 -17.30
C VAL A 126 1.15 -6.42 -15.96
N PRO A 127 2.18 -5.62 -15.68
CA PRO A 127 2.97 -5.74 -14.45
C PRO A 127 2.13 -5.63 -13.17
N GLU A 128 1.11 -4.78 -13.18
CA GLU A 128 0.19 -4.58 -12.07
C GLU A 128 -0.63 -5.83 -11.74
N GLU A 129 -0.94 -6.67 -12.75
CA GLU A 129 -1.63 -7.94 -12.50
C GLU A 129 -0.80 -8.89 -11.63
N ILE A 130 0.51 -8.90 -11.84
CA ILE A 130 1.44 -9.69 -11.02
C ILE A 130 1.49 -9.11 -9.60
N ASN A 131 1.67 -7.80 -9.47
CA ASN A 131 1.73 -7.12 -8.19
C ASN A 131 0.47 -7.36 -7.35
N ARG A 132 -0.71 -7.17 -7.95
CA ARG A 132 -1.99 -7.29 -7.21
C ARG A 132 -2.22 -8.71 -6.70
N LYS A 133 -1.84 -9.73 -7.46
CA LYS A 133 -1.91 -11.12 -7.00
C LYS A 133 -1.03 -11.36 -5.78
N ILE A 134 0.18 -10.85 -5.79
CA ILE A 134 1.10 -10.97 -4.65
C ILE A 134 0.50 -10.25 -3.42
N VAL A 135 0.06 -9.01 -3.59
CA VAL A 135 -0.44 -8.19 -2.49
C VAL A 135 -1.72 -8.78 -1.90
N ASP A 136 -2.66 -9.21 -2.74
CA ASP A 136 -3.90 -9.82 -2.29
C ASP A 136 -3.66 -11.11 -1.50
N GLN A 137 -2.76 -11.97 -1.98
CA GLN A 137 -2.48 -13.25 -1.33
C GLN A 137 -1.73 -13.09 0.00
N LEU A 138 -0.92 -12.07 0.16
CA LEU A 138 -0.13 -11.86 1.37
C LEU A 138 -0.83 -10.98 2.40
N SER A 139 -1.85 -10.21 2.02
CA SER A 139 -2.58 -9.33 2.94
C SER A 139 -3.47 -10.14 3.90
N ASP A 140 -3.58 -9.68 5.13
CA ASP A 140 -4.40 -10.33 6.16
C ASP A 140 -5.88 -9.97 6.00
N ILE A 141 -6.17 -8.71 5.65
CA ILE A 141 -7.52 -8.23 5.33
C ILE A 141 -7.49 -7.57 3.96
N ASN A 142 -8.33 -8.04 3.06
CA ASN A 142 -8.54 -7.44 1.75
C ASN A 142 -9.86 -6.69 1.69
N MET A 143 -9.80 -5.42 1.33
CA MET A 143 -10.97 -4.55 1.17
C MET A 143 -11.22 -4.33 -0.32
N THR A 144 -12.34 -4.85 -0.82
CA THR A 144 -12.69 -4.80 -2.24
C THR A 144 -13.68 -3.69 -2.54
N LEU A 145 -13.61 -3.14 -3.76
CA LEU A 145 -14.56 -2.12 -4.22
C LEU A 145 -15.88 -2.75 -4.67
N THR A 146 -15.83 -3.96 -5.22
CA THR A 146 -16.99 -4.62 -5.82
C THR A 146 -17.17 -6.04 -5.30
N GLU A 147 -18.37 -6.58 -5.46
CA GLU A 147 -18.66 -7.98 -5.17
C GLU A 147 -17.86 -8.92 -6.10
N HIS A 148 -17.71 -8.57 -7.38
CA HIS A 148 -16.89 -9.34 -8.30
C HIS A 148 -15.44 -9.49 -7.83
N ALA A 149 -14.83 -8.42 -7.36
CA ALA A 149 -13.47 -8.47 -6.82
C ALA A 149 -13.39 -9.39 -5.59
N ARG A 150 -14.41 -9.33 -4.72
CA ARG A 150 -14.53 -10.22 -3.57
C ARG A 150 -14.64 -11.69 -4.00
N ASP A 151 -15.51 -11.98 -4.96
CA ASP A 151 -15.72 -13.34 -5.48
C ASP A 151 -14.44 -13.92 -6.10
N TYR A 152 -13.67 -13.11 -6.82
CA TYR A 152 -12.36 -13.53 -7.33
C TYR A 152 -11.42 -13.98 -6.21
N LEU A 153 -11.30 -13.17 -5.15
CA LEU A 153 -10.41 -13.51 -4.03
C LEU A 153 -10.85 -14.77 -3.29
N VAL A 154 -12.14 -14.92 -3.05
CA VAL A 154 -12.68 -16.12 -2.42
C VAL A 154 -12.45 -17.36 -3.30
N SER A 155 -12.64 -17.24 -4.62
CA SER A 155 -12.39 -18.33 -5.57
C SER A 155 -10.90 -18.68 -5.67
N GLU A 156 -10.00 -17.75 -5.40
CA GLU A 156 -8.55 -17.99 -5.34
C GLU A 156 -8.10 -18.62 -4.00
N GLY A 157 -9.03 -18.90 -3.10
CA GLY A 157 -8.78 -19.61 -1.85
C GLY A 157 -8.59 -18.73 -0.62
N LEU A 158 -8.85 -17.42 -0.72
CA LEU A 158 -8.87 -16.58 0.46
C LEU A 158 -10.12 -16.81 1.31
N ARG A 159 -9.95 -16.77 2.61
CA ARG A 159 -11.04 -17.00 3.55
C ARG A 159 -12.07 -15.86 3.46
N PRO A 160 -13.36 -16.17 3.25
CA PRO A 160 -14.39 -15.15 3.02
C PRO A 160 -14.48 -14.07 4.10
N GLU A 161 -14.21 -14.44 5.37
CA GLU A 161 -14.23 -13.51 6.50
C GLU A 161 -13.07 -12.49 6.49
N THR A 162 -12.03 -12.73 5.69
CA THR A 162 -10.89 -11.82 5.53
C THR A 162 -11.02 -10.91 4.30
N VAL A 163 -12.09 -11.07 3.53
CA VAL A 163 -12.37 -10.30 2.31
C VAL A 163 -13.64 -9.50 2.50
N ILE A 164 -13.51 -8.19 2.62
CA ILE A 164 -14.58 -7.27 2.99
C ILE A 164 -14.84 -6.29 1.85
N LYS A 165 -16.08 -6.25 1.34
CA LYS A 165 -16.46 -5.20 0.40
C LYS A 165 -16.68 -3.90 1.16
N THR A 166 -15.90 -2.88 0.83
CA THR A 166 -16.00 -1.55 1.44
C THR A 166 -16.55 -0.48 0.49
N GLY A 167 -16.52 -0.74 -0.82
CA GLY A 167 -16.95 0.22 -1.85
C GLY A 167 -15.85 1.15 -2.30
#